data_ca2a3211d6d3e744446c995ddc66ad11
#
_entry.id   ca2a3211d6d3e744446c995ddc66ad11
#
_cell.length_a   1.000
_cell.length_b   1.000
_cell.length_c   1.000
_cell.angle_alpha   90.00
_cell.angle_beta   90.00
_cell.angle_gamma   90.00
#
_symmetry.space_group_name_H-M   'P 1'
#
loop_
_entity.id
_entity.type
_entity.pdbx_description
1 polymer ?
#
loop_
_entity_poly.entity_id
_entity_poly.type
_entity_poly.pdbx_seq_one_letter_code
_entity_poly.pdbx_strand_id
1 'polypeptide(L)'
;MTIEAIGSADADRSAASDGLMARLTRRSLVILSIWFVLFAVELIVSINLAGGRLVFTLDDAYIHLAVADQILSGGYGVNPGEFSSPSSSIIWPYLIAATEAVHLGGWGPLLISAAAAAATIVTIMRLLEGCGLFDAAGSWLVGALCVTTIFIISAVALPMTGLEHSLHVWATVTTFAGLAAAAQGRAPSGLQIAALVLLPLIRFEGAALACAALAALVLLRQRRAAALAAALIAAALLAYAARMHALGLPLLPSSVLLKARFVEAAYERTAAFSAVTDNLILSLINPYGQRLLLLGMAVAATACWLRGDRPALIIAGAVLAAVGGHVAFGQYDWFHRYEVYVIALAAVAWLWLVARLRPNLDARVATALNAPLLMLLGFAAWPYVAAALATPLASRNIYQQQYQMGRFAREFYRHPVAVNDLGLVAYRNPNYVLDLWGLGSEPVRKAKLAGHYGPAEMAALAAQHAVDMAMIYDRWFPQGVPASWTKVAVLHTPFVTVAAGDVAFYRTPDADPAEVTRALEAFAPTLPPNVALDILSR
;
A
#
# COMPACT_ATOMS: atom_id res chain seq x y z
N MET A 1 -17.30 47.30 -11.39
CA MET A 1 -16.30 46.23 -11.17
C MET A 1 -15.71 45.91 -12.52
N THR A 2 -14.53 46.40 -12.77
CA THR A 2 -13.93 46.68 -14.07
C THR A 2 -13.13 45.48 -14.61
N ILE A 3 -13.09 45.37 -15.92
CA ILE A 3 -12.38 44.36 -16.74
C ILE A 3 -10.89 44.14 -16.34
N GLU A 4 -10.28 45.09 -15.66
CA GLU A 4 -8.89 44.98 -15.14
C GLU A 4 -8.69 43.91 -14.05
N ALA A 5 -9.75 43.55 -13.26
CA ALA A 5 -9.63 42.55 -12.19
C ALA A 5 -9.65 41.11 -12.73
N ILE A 6 -10.14 40.88 -13.94
CA ILE A 6 -10.15 39.54 -14.59
C ILE A 6 -8.79 39.29 -15.26
N GLY A 7 -8.16 40.32 -15.82
CA GLY A 7 -6.83 40.21 -16.46
C GLY A 7 -5.69 39.94 -15.47
N SER A 8 -5.78 40.39 -14.21
CA SER A 8 -4.76 40.12 -13.19
C SER A 8 -4.81 38.70 -12.63
N ALA A 9 -6.02 38.09 -12.55
CA ALA A 9 -6.20 36.73 -12.06
C ALA A 9 -5.73 35.67 -13.10
N ASP A 10 -5.85 35.98 -14.39
CA ASP A 10 -5.35 35.09 -15.46
C ASP A 10 -3.84 35.25 -15.67
N ALA A 11 -3.28 36.43 -15.47
CA ALA A 11 -1.84 36.65 -15.48
C ALA A 11 -1.14 35.98 -14.30
N ASP A 12 -1.75 35.98 -13.11
CA ASP A 12 -1.25 35.26 -11.93
C ASP A 12 -1.38 33.74 -12.07
N ARG A 13 -2.42 33.22 -12.72
CA ARG A 13 -2.56 31.81 -13.04
C ARG A 13 -1.56 31.33 -14.10
N SER A 14 -1.31 32.13 -15.13
CA SER A 14 -0.27 31.88 -16.14
C SER A 14 1.13 31.92 -15.52
N ALA A 15 1.44 32.91 -14.70
CA ALA A 15 2.72 33.01 -13.99
C ALA A 15 2.91 31.86 -12.97
N ALA A 16 1.83 31.36 -12.36
CA ALA A 16 1.88 30.19 -11.47
C ALA A 16 2.09 28.88 -12.22
N SER A 17 1.48 28.71 -13.43
CA SER A 17 1.67 27.53 -14.28
C SER A 17 3.06 27.51 -14.94
N ASP A 18 3.53 28.64 -15.43
CA ASP A 18 4.89 28.80 -15.95
C ASP A 18 5.95 28.63 -14.86
N GLY A 19 5.64 29.04 -13.62
CA GLY A 19 6.50 28.83 -12.45
C GLY A 19 6.63 27.37 -12.02
N LEU A 20 5.64 26.52 -12.27
CA LEU A 20 5.69 25.09 -11.95
C LEU A 20 6.49 24.30 -13.01
N MET A 21 6.25 24.56 -14.29
CA MET A 21 6.98 23.95 -15.42
C MET A 21 8.43 24.41 -15.51
N ALA A 22 8.71 25.70 -15.27
CA ALA A 22 10.07 26.26 -15.22
C ALA A 22 10.91 25.73 -14.04
N ARG A 23 10.30 25.00 -13.07
CA ARG A 23 10.98 24.40 -11.93
C ARG A 23 11.37 22.94 -12.11
N LEU A 24 11.01 22.26 -13.21
CA LEU A 24 11.49 20.93 -13.54
C LEU A 24 12.83 21.03 -14.24
N THR A 25 13.86 20.40 -13.63
CA THR A 25 15.17 20.34 -14.27
C THR A 25 15.15 19.38 -15.47
N ARG A 26 16.08 19.54 -16.40
CA ARG A 26 16.26 18.59 -17.51
C ARG A 26 16.42 17.15 -17.00
N ARG A 27 17.11 16.97 -15.87
CA ARG A 27 17.29 15.64 -15.25
C ARG A 27 15.96 15.06 -14.78
N SER A 28 15.15 15.86 -14.07
CA SER A 28 13.81 15.45 -13.63
C SER A 28 12.92 15.02 -14.79
N LEU A 29 12.95 15.77 -15.90
CA LEU A 29 12.18 15.44 -17.11
C LEU A 29 12.64 14.12 -17.73
N VAL A 30 13.95 13.90 -17.87
CA VAL A 30 14.50 12.64 -18.41
C VAL A 30 14.07 11.44 -17.57
N ILE A 31 14.18 11.53 -16.25
CA ILE A 31 13.80 10.42 -15.36
C ILE A 31 12.30 10.15 -15.36
N LEU A 32 11.49 11.21 -15.37
CA LEU A 32 10.04 11.07 -15.54
C LEU A 32 9.67 10.41 -16.87
N SER A 33 10.38 10.74 -17.95
CA SER A 33 10.16 10.12 -19.27
C SER A 33 10.52 8.63 -19.25
N ILE A 34 11.66 8.27 -18.64
CA ILE A 34 12.08 6.86 -18.49
C ILE A 34 11.04 6.10 -17.66
N TRP A 35 10.66 6.64 -16.50
CA TRP A 35 9.62 6.04 -15.66
C TRP A 35 8.30 5.88 -16.41
N PHE A 36 7.85 6.91 -17.11
CA PHE A 36 6.59 6.87 -17.85
C PHE A 36 6.58 5.77 -18.92
N VAL A 37 7.68 5.62 -19.66
CA VAL A 37 7.81 4.55 -20.66
C VAL A 37 7.77 3.17 -19.99
N LEU A 38 8.54 2.96 -18.92
CA LEU A 38 8.54 1.69 -18.18
C LEU A 38 7.15 1.36 -17.63
N PHE A 39 6.49 2.33 -17.00
CA PHE A 39 5.15 2.17 -16.44
C PHE A 39 4.08 1.92 -17.53
N ALA A 40 4.15 2.67 -18.64
CA ALA A 40 3.22 2.49 -19.76
C ALA A 40 3.36 1.09 -20.39
N VAL A 41 4.59 0.61 -20.60
CA VAL A 41 4.85 -0.76 -21.10
C VAL A 41 4.28 -1.79 -20.13
N GLU A 42 4.56 -1.65 -18.83
CA GLU A 42 4.03 -2.57 -17.81
C GLU A 42 2.50 -2.59 -17.78
N LEU A 43 1.86 -1.42 -17.82
CA LEU A 43 0.41 -1.28 -17.85
C LEU A 43 -0.21 -1.95 -19.09
N ILE A 44 0.36 -1.67 -20.28
CA ILE A 44 -0.13 -2.26 -21.54
C ILE A 44 0.00 -3.78 -21.53
N VAL A 45 1.14 -4.31 -21.08
CA VAL A 45 1.35 -5.77 -21.00
C VAL A 45 0.40 -6.39 -19.98
N SER A 46 0.21 -5.75 -18.81
CA SER A 46 -0.72 -6.23 -17.77
C SER A 46 -2.15 -6.30 -18.28
N ILE A 47 -2.64 -5.25 -18.95
CA ILE A 47 -3.98 -5.21 -19.54
C ILE A 47 -4.14 -6.32 -20.59
N ASN A 48 -3.16 -6.48 -21.48
CA ASN A 48 -3.23 -7.53 -22.52
C ASN A 48 -3.29 -8.94 -21.91
N LEU A 49 -2.47 -9.21 -20.89
CA LEU A 49 -2.46 -10.52 -20.23
C LEU A 49 -3.71 -10.76 -19.36
N ALA A 50 -4.39 -9.73 -18.93
CA ALA A 50 -5.65 -9.76 -18.18
C ALA A 50 -6.90 -9.68 -19.09
N GLY A 51 -6.81 -10.17 -20.32
CA GLY A 51 -7.95 -10.22 -21.25
C GLY A 51 -8.47 -8.85 -21.69
N GLY A 52 -7.59 -7.87 -21.84
CA GLY A 52 -7.92 -6.50 -22.24
C GLY A 52 -8.51 -5.64 -21.12
N ARG A 53 -8.38 -6.05 -19.86
CA ARG A 53 -8.97 -5.38 -18.70
C ARG A 53 -7.89 -4.86 -17.76
N LEU A 54 -8.14 -3.70 -17.15
CA LEU A 54 -7.35 -3.25 -16.01
C LEU A 54 -7.69 -4.12 -14.81
N VAL A 55 -6.75 -4.96 -14.38
CA VAL A 55 -6.84 -5.77 -13.17
C VAL A 55 -5.60 -5.51 -12.33
N PHE A 56 -5.79 -5.19 -11.06
CA PHE A 56 -4.69 -4.96 -10.13
C PHE A 56 -3.98 -6.27 -9.77
N THR A 57 -2.74 -6.16 -9.29
CA THR A 57 -1.91 -7.32 -8.93
C THR A 57 -2.33 -8.01 -7.64
N LEU A 58 -3.24 -7.39 -6.88
CA LEU A 58 -3.73 -7.86 -5.59
C LEU A 58 -5.24 -7.64 -5.48
N ASP A 59 -5.94 -8.59 -4.87
CA ASP A 59 -7.39 -8.52 -4.62
C ASP A 59 -7.77 -7.43 -3.62
N ASP A 60 -6.88 -7.10 -2.67
CA ASP A 60 -7.10 -6.09 -1.62
C ASP A 60 -7.53 -4.71 -2.19
N ALA A 61 -7.09 -4.35 -3.41
CA ALA A 61 -7.49 -3.09 -4.05
C ALA A 61 -9.01 -2.97 -4.25
N TYR A 62 -9.65 -4.08 -4.53
CA TYR A 62 -11.09 -4.13 -4.78
C TYR A 62 -11.91 -4.06 -3.49
N ILE A 63 -11.32 -4.43 -2.33
CA ILE A 63 -11.91 -4.15 -1.01
C ILE A 63 -12.07 -2.65 -0.83
N HIS A 64 -11.04 -1.87 -1.15
CA HIS A 64 -11.10 -0.40 -1.03
C HIS A 64 -12.10 0.22 -2.02
N LEU A 65 -12.20 -0.33 -3.24
CA LEU A 65 -13.19 0.09 -4.23
C LEU A 65 -14.62 -0.22 -3.75
N ALA A 66 -14.86 -1.41 -3.16
CA ALA A 66 -16.15 -1.75 -2.57
C ALA A 66 -16.53 -0.81 -1.41
N VAL A 67 -15.57 -0.48 -0.53
CA VAL A 67 -15.79 0.50 0.55
C VAL A 67 -16.08 1.89 -0.01
N ALA A 68 -15.41 2.29 -1.10
CA ALA A 68 -15.65 3.57 -1.76
C ALA A 68 -17.06 3.67 -2.35
N ASP A 69 -17.56 2.60 -2.98
CA ASP A 69 -18.95 2.52 -3.47
C ASP A 69 -19.96 2.67 -2.31
N GLN A 70 -19.70 2.03 -1.16
CA GLN A 70 -20.55 2.16 0.02
C GLN A 70 -20.50 3.56 0.64
N ILE A 71 -19.31 4.22 0.65
CA ILE A 71 -19.20 5.62 1.11
C ILE A 71 -20.09 6.54 0.28
N LEU A 72 -20.14 6.38 -1.03
CA LEU A 72 -21.01 7.18 -1.93
C LEU A 72 -22.48 6.90 -1.68
N SER A 73 -22.83 5.72 -1.20
CA SER A 73 -24.20 5.32 -0.84
C SER A 73 -24.57 5.66 0.62
N GLY A 74 -23.68 6.35 1.35
CA GLY A 74 -23.89 6.73 2.76
C GLY A 74 -23.53 5.63 3.77
N GLY A 75 -23.00 4.49 3.33
CA GLY A 75 -22.52 3.37 4.14
C GLY A 75 -21.02 3.46 4.49
N TYR A 76 -20.50 2.40 5.09
CA TYR A 76 -19.07 2.13 5.30
C TYR A 76 -18.85 0.65 5.53
N GLY A 77 -18.29 -0.05 4.56
CA GLY A 77 -18.15 -1.50 4.57
C GLY A 77 -18.07 -2.05 3.14
N VAL A 78 -18.41 -3.32 2.97
CA VAL A 78 -18.41 -4.00 1.66
C VAL A 78 -19.81 -4.41 1.19
N ASN A 79 -20.74 -4.55 2.12
CA ASN A 79 -22.14 -4.88 1.84
C ASN A 79 -23.07 -3.70 2.11
N PRO A 80 -24.14 -3.51 1.31
CA PRO A 80 -25.17 -2.54 1.62
C PRO A 80 -25.83 -2.82 2.99
N GLY A 81 -25.94 -1.78 3.83
CA GLY A 81 -26.60 -1.91 5.14
C GLY A 81 -25.77 -2.58 6.25
N GLU A 82 -24.56 -3.07 5.96
CA GLU A 82 -23.64 -3.60 6.96
C GLU A 82 -22.41 -2.71 7.10
N PHE A 83 -22.12 -2.25 8.33
CA PHE A 83 -20.92 -1.47 8.59
C PHE A 83 -19.75 -2.38 8.95
N SER A 84 -18.60 -2.16 8.30
CA SER A 84 -17.34 -2.84 8.59
C SER A 84 -16.17 -1.93 8.24
N SER A 85 -14.98 -2.19 8.79
CA SER A 85 -13.79 -1.38 8.54
C SER A 85 -12.62 -2.20 7.97
N PRO A 86 -12.75 -2.75 6.75
CA PRO A 86 -11.75 -3.65 6.17
C PRO A 86 -10.48 -2.92 5.70
N SER A 87 -10.56 -1.61 5.43
CA SER A 87 -9.45 -0.82 4.89
C SER A 87 -8.34 -0.63 5.90
N SER A 88 -7.08 -0.86 5.48
CA SER A 88 -5.87 -0.53 6.26
C SER A 88 -5.53 0.96 6.29
N SER A 89 -6.22 1.77 5.50
CA SER A 89 -6.03 3.21 5.36
C SER A 89 -7.26 3.98 5.81
N ILE A 90 -7.04 5.07 6.56
CA ILE A 90 -8.11 5.97 6.95
C ILE A 90 -8.60 6.79 5.74
N ILE A 91 -7.68 7.31 4.93
CA ILE A 91 -8.01 8.28 3.88
C ILE A 91 -8.22 7.65 2.50
N TRP A 92 -7.61 6.47 2.22
CA TRP A 92 -7.59 5.88 0.89
C TRP A 92 -8.99 5.60 0.33
N PRO A 93 -9.95 4.98 1.08
CA PRO A 93 -11.30 4.76 0.58
C PRO A 93 -12.03 6.05 0.21
N TYR A 94 -11.79 7.16 0.92
CA TYR A 94 -12.39 8.46 0.60
C TYR A 94 -11.79 9.08 -0.67
N LEU A 95 -10.46 8.92 -0.88
CA LEU A 95 -9.83 9.37 -2.12
C LEU A 95 -10.35 8.58 -3.32
N ILE A 96 -10.53 7.26 -3.17
CA ILE A 96 -11.14 6.42 -4.20
C ILE A 96 -12.60 6.83 -4.42
N ALA A 97 -13.39 7.04 -3.36
CA ALA A 97 -14.77 7.49 -3.48
C ALA A 97 -14.89 8.81 -4.28
N ALA A 98 -13.96 9.75 -4.09
CA ALA A 98 -13.92 10.96 -4.90
C ALA A 98 -13.67 10.67 -6.39
N THR A 99 -12.89 9.65 -6.74
CA THR A 99 -12.69 9.22 -8.13
C THR A 99 -13.87 8.42 -8.69
N GLU A 100 -14.52 7.61 -7.85
CA GLU A 100 -15.74 6.89 -8.22
C GLU A 100 -16.91 7.87 -8.49
N ALA A 101 -17.01 8.97 -7.74
CA ALA A 101 -18.03 10.01 -7.97
C ALA A 101 -17.95 10.63 -9.38
N VAL A 102 -16.78 10.56 -10.04
CA VAL A 102 -16.59 10.96 -11.43
C VAL A 102 -16.41 9.77 -12.39
N HIS A 103 -16.84 8.59 -11.95
CA HIS A 103 -16.92 7.33 -12.73
C HIS A 103 -15.58 6.80 -13.27
N LEU A 104 -14.47 7.06 -12.58
CA LEU A 104 -13.15 6.55 -13.00
C LEU A 104 -12.97 5.04 -12.75
N GLY A 105 -13.74 4.43 -11.86
CA GLY A 105 -13.60 3.01 -11.54
C GLY A 105 -12.17 2.65 -11.11
N GLY A 106 -11.69 1.50 -11.53
CA GLY A 106 -10.32 1.06 -11.26
C GLY A 106 -9.21 2.00 -11.74
N TRP A 107 -9.50 2.94 -12.66
CA TRP A 107 -8.53 3.96 -13.07
C TRP A 107 -8.25 4.98 -11.96
N GLY A 108 -9.20 5.23 -11.05
CA GLY A 108 -9.01 6.18 -9.94
C GLY A 108 -7.80 5.84 -9.07
N PRO A 109 -7.74 4.66 -8.43
CA PRO A 109 -6.58 4.22 -7.64
C PRO A 109 -5.28 4.22 -8.44
N LEU A 110 -5.31 3.77 -9.70
CA LEU A 110 -4.13 3.76 -10.58
C LEU A 110 -3.58 5.16 -10.82
N LEU A 111 -4.43 6.11 -11.18
CA LEU A 111 -4.03 7.49 -11.47
C LEU A 111 -3.48 8.20 -10.24
N ILE A 112 -4.13 8.04 -9.06
CA ILE A 112 -3.62 8.60 -7.81
C ILE A 112 -2.22 8.03 -7.49
N SER A 113 -2.07 6.71 -7.62
CA SER A 113 -0.80 6.02 -7.34
C SER A 113 0.31 6.39 -8.32
N ALA A 114 0.00 6.51 -9.62
CA ALA A 114 0.95 6.95 -10.64
C ALA A 114 1.35 8.41 -10.44
N ALA A 115 0.40 9.30 -10.12
CA ALA A 115 0.70 10.70 -9.79
C ALA A 115 1.59 10.81 -8.54
N ALA A 116 1.33 10.00 -7.50
CA ALA A 116 2.17 9.95 -6.31
C ALA A 116 3.59 9.45 -6.63
N ALA A 117 3.75 8.43 -7.48
CA ALA A 117 5.06 7.95 -7.94
C ALA A 117 5.84 9.03 -8.71
N ALA A 118 5.20 9.72 -9.65
CA ALA A 118 5.79 10.83 -10.38
C ALA A 118 6.21 11.98 -9.45
N ALA A 119 5.34 12.36 -8.51
CA ALA A 119 5.63 13.40 -7.51
C ALA A 119 6.79 12.99 -6.59
N THR A 120 6.91 11.71 -6.23
CA THR A 120 8.03 11.18 -5.46
C THR A 120 9.34 11.32 -6.23
N ILE A 121 9.38 10.92 -7.51
CA ILE A 121 10.55 11.09 -8.38
C ILE A 121 10.98 12.57 -8.40
N VAL A 122 10.05 13.48 -8.65
CA VAL A 122 10.34 14.94 -8.68
C VAL A 122 10.89 15.42 -7.33
N THR A 123 10.31 14.96 -6.22
CA THR A 123 10.76 15.36 -4.88
C THR A 123 12.18 14.87 -4.60
N ILE A 124 12.50 13.62 -4.94
CA ILE A 124 13.86 13.06 -4.77
C ILE A 124 14.86 13.82 -5.64
N MET A 125 14.53 14.05 -6.92
CA MET A 125 15.44 14.74 -7.84
C MET A 125 15.76 16.15 -7.34
N ARG A 126 14.76 16.92 -6.92
CA ARG A 126 14.96 18.25 -6.33
C ARG A 126 15.80 18.24 -5.05
N LEU A 127 15.55 17.24 -4.20
CA LEU A 127 16.30 17.09 -2.95
C LEU A 127 17.78 16.81 -3.25
N LEU A 128 18.09 15.87 -4.15
CA LEU A 128 19.45 15.45 -4.48
C LEU A 128 20.21 16.52 -5.28
N GLU A 129 19.54 17.29 -6.14
CA GLU A 129 20.08 18.48 -6.79
C GLU A 129 20.35 19.59 -5.75
N GLY A 130 19.39 19.86 -4.89
CA GLY A 130 19.49 20.92 -3.88
C GLY A 130 20.55 20.67 -2.80
N CYS A 131 20.98 19.40 -2.58
CA CYS A 131 22.10 19.08 -1.67
C CYS A 131 23.45 18.96 -2.40
N GLY A 132 23.52 19.21 -3.71
CA GLY A 132 24.77 19.21 -4.48
C GLY A 132 25.34 17.80 -4.79
N LEU A 133 24.55 16.73 -4.58
CA LEU A 133 25.04 15.36 -4.82
C LEU A 133 25.47 15.15 -6.27
N PHE A 134 24.76 15.75 -7.21
CA PHE A 134 24.99 15.60 -8.66
C PHE A 134 26.12 16.48 -9.18
N ASP A 135 26.54 17.51 -8.46
CA ASP A 135 27.62 18.42 -8.92
C ASP A 135 28.99 17.76 -8.73
N ALA A 136 29.12 16.92 -7.71
CA ALA A 136 30.34 16.18 -7.40
C ALA A 136 30.40 14.77 -8.04
N ALA A 137 29.35 14.39 -8.78
CA ALA A 137 29.22 13.07 -9.38
C ALA A 137 29.45 13.08 -10.89
N GLY A 138 30.19 12.11 -11.43
CA GLY A 138 30.28 11.92 -12.87
C GLY A 138 28.92 11.57 -13.48
N SER A 139 28.72 11.90 -14.77
CA SER A 139 27.41 11.74 -15.45
C SER A 139 26.84 10.32 -15.39
N TRP A 140 27.70 9.30 -15.45
CA TRP A 140 27.29 7.90 -15.33
C TRP A 140 26.71 7.55 -13.94
N LEU A 141 27.33 8.07 -12.87
CA LEU A 141 26.85 7.86 -11.50
C LEU A 141 25.48 8.52 -11.29
N VAL A 142 25.34 9.75 -11.80
CA VAL A 142 24.04 10.45 -11.76
C VAL A 142 22.96 9.64 -12.49
N GLY A 143 23.25 9.13 -13.69
CA GLY A 143 22.35 8.28 -14.43
C GLY A 143 21.95 7.01 -13.66
N ALA A 144 22.93 6.32 -13.09
CA ALA A 144 22.71 5.12 -12.30
C ALA A 144 21.86 5.39 -11.05
N LEU A 145 22.15 6.46 -10.30
CA LEU A 145 21.34 6.87 -9.13
C LEU A 145 19.90 7.21 -9.51
N CYS A 146 19.72 7.91 -10.63
CA CYS A 146 18.41 8.27 -11.12
C CYS A 146 17.56 7.03 -11.47
N VAL A 147 18.13 6.08 -12.22
CA VAL A 147 17.44 4.83 -12.57
C VAL A 147 17.16 3.98 -11.31
N THR A 148 18.12 3.87 -10.41
CA THR A 148 17.95 3.14 -9.15
C THR A 148 16.82 3.74 -8.30
N THR A 149 16.64 5.08 -8.35
CA THR A 149 15.55 5.76 -7.65
C THR A 149 14.17 5.27 -8.09
N ILE A 150 13.95 5.04 -9.40
CA ILE A 150 12.67 4.52 -9.94
C ILE A 150 12.30 3.20 -9.25
N PHE A 151 13.28 2.31 -9.10
CA PHE A 151 13.04 0.99 -8.52
C PHE A 151 12.99 1.02 -6.98
N ILE A 152 13.86 1.77 -6.30
CA ILE A 152 13.87 1.84 -4.83
C ILE A 152 12.53 2.32 -4.25
N ILE A 153 11.82 3.18 -4.96
CA ILE A 153 10.46 3.63 -4.59
C ILE A 153 9.37 2.76 -5.22
N SER A 154 9.75 1.69 -5.90
CA SER A 154 8.83 0.80 -6.64
C SER A 154 7.85 1.55 -7.55
N ALA A 155 8.33 2.60 -8.24
CA ALA A 155 7.49 3.51 -9.00
C ALA A 155 6.79 2.85 -10.19
N VAL A 156 7.28 1.71 -10.66
CA VAL A 156 6.70 0.94 -11.78
C VAL A 156 5.63 -0.02 -11.25
N ALA A 157 5.98 -0.95 -10.36
CA ALA A 157 5.08 -2.00 -9.88
C ALA A 157 4.00 -1.51 -8.89
N LEU A 158 4.37 -0.60 -7.97
CA LEU A 158 3.50 -0.24 -6.85
C LEU A 158 2.16 0.40 -7.28
N PRO A 159 2.07 1.26 -8.32
CA PRO A 159 0.79 1.77 -8.82
C PRO A 159 -0.16 0.67 -9.29
N MET A 160 0.37 -0.44 -9.83
CA MET A 160 -0.41 -1.59 -10.29
C MET A 160 -0.98 -2.45 -9.14
N THR A 161 -0.63 -2.16 -7.88
CA THR A 161 -1.32 -2.75 -6.73
C THR A 161 -2.70 -2.17 -6.48
N GLY A 162 -3.00 -0.96 -6.97
CA GLY A 162 -4.25 -0.24 -6.73
C GLY A 162 -4.44 0.23 -5.29
N LEU A 163 -3.35 0.24 -4.49
CA LEU A 163 -3.35 0.54 -3.06
C LEU A 163 -2.65 1.86 -2.73
N GLU A 164 -2.80 2.30 -1.50
CA GLU A 164 -2.30 3.58 -0.96
C GLU A 164 -0.77 3.71 -0.86
N HIS A 165 -0.03 2.65 -1.17
CA HIS A 165 1.41 2.57 -0.86
C HIS A 165 2.26 3.57 -1.64
N SER A 166 1.94 3.85 -2.93
CA SER A 166 2.62 4.92 -3.68
C SER A 166 2.44 6.29 -3.03
N LEU A 167 1.25 6.57 -2.52
CA LEU A 167 0.95 7.80 -1.78
C LEU A 167 1.70 7.85 -0.44
N HIS A 168 1.86 6.70 0.23
CA HIS A 168 2.64 6.58 1.46
C HIS A 168 4.13 6.87 1.21
N VAL A 169 4.71 6.33 0.13
CA VAL A 169 6.10 6.63 -0.27
C VAL A 169 6.28 8.12 -0.57
N TRP A 170 5.34 8.72 -1.31
CA TRP A 170 5.35 10.16 -1.60
C TRP A 170 5.30 11.00 -0.32
N ALA A 171 4.39 10.69 0.60
CA ALA A 171 4.25 11.40 1.87
C ALA A 171 5.54 11.27 2.71
N THR A 172 6.13 10.08 2.75
CA THR A 172 7.38 9.77 3.44
C THR A 172 8.55 10.61 2.91
N VAL A 173 8.77 10.59 1.60
CA VAL A 173 9.88 11.32 0.96
C VAL A 173 9.66 12.84 1.05
N THR A 174 8.42 13.30 0.90
CA THR A 174 8.08 14.73 1.01
C THR A 174 8.24 15.24 2.45
N THR A 175 7.90 14.43 3.46
CA THR A 175 8.19 14.71 4.87
C THR A 175 9.70 14.81 5.11
N PHE A 176 10.48 13.87 4.58
CA PHE A 176 11.94 13.92 4.66
C PHE A 176 12.51 15.18 4.00
N ALA A 177 12.00 15.59 2.84
CA ALA A 177 12.41 16.85 2.21
C ALA A 177 12.10 18.08 3.10
N GLY A 178 11.01 18.04 3.87
CA GLY A 178 10.70 19.04 4.89
C GLY A 178 11.71 19.07 6.05
N LEU A 179 12.14 17.91 6.52
CA LEU A 179 13.20 17.80 7.53
C LEU A 179 14.55 18.32 6.99
N ALA A 180 14.89 17.99 5.75
CA ALA A 180 16.10 18.49 5.09
C ALA A 180 16.09 20.01 4.91
N ALA A 181 14.93 20.62 4.62
CA ALA A 181 14.77 22.07 4.60
C ALA A 181 14.93 22.68 6.01
N ALA A 182 14.33 22.05 7.01
CA ALA A 182 14.46 22.47 8.42
C ALA A 182 15.91 22.42 8.92
N ALA A 183 16.69 21.41 8.48
CA ALA A 183 18.13 21.32 8.78
C ALA A 183 18.95 22.49 8.19
N GLN A 184 18.43 23.13 7.15
CA GLN A 184 19.02 24.33 6.54
C GLN A 184 18.44 25.63 7.13
N GLY A 185 17.69 25.56 8.22
CA GLY A 185 17.04 26.70 8.86
C GLY A 185 15.78 27.22 8.16
N ARG A 186 15.32 26.55 7.08
CA ARG A 186 14.11 26.92 6.34
C ARG A 186 12.88 26.25 6.94
N ALA A 187 11.77 26.98 7.05
CA ALA A 187 10.52 26.37 7.48
C ALA A 187 10.01 25.37 6.43
N PRO A 188 9.46 24.21 6.85
CA PRO A 188 8.76 23.31 5.94
C PRO A 188 7.61 24.02 5.23
N SER A 189 7.43 23.73 3.94
CA SER A 189 6.31 24.24 3.15
C SER A 189 4.97 23.61 3.58
N GLY A 190 3.86 24.23 3.19
CA GLY A 190 2.52 23.68 3.43
C GLY A 190 2.34 22.26 2.89
N LEU A 191 2.91 21.94 1.70
CA LEU A 191 2.89 20.61 1.13
C LEU A 191 3.66 19.59 2.00
N GLN A 192 4.82 19.98 2.55
CA GLN A 192 5.61 19.11 3.43
C GLN A 192 4.93 18.87 4.79
N ILE A 193 4.23 19.90 5.32
CA ILE A 193 3.38 19.73 6.51
C ILE A 193 2.19 18.82 6.21
N ALA A 194 1.52 19.00 5.07
CA ALA A 194 0.42 18.14 4.65
C ALA A 194 0.87 16.68 4.48
N ALA A 195 2.05 16.46 3.86
CA ALA A 195 2.63 15.12 3.73
C ALA A 195 2.86 14.46 5.10
N LEU A 196 3.41 15.21 6.07
CA LEU A 196 3.61 14.72 7.45
C LEU A 196 2.28 14.36 8.12
N VAL A 197 1.24 15.19 7.96
CA VAL A 197 -0.10 14.93 8.50
C VAL A 197 -0.73 13.69 7.87
N LEU A 198 -0.52 13.48 6.59
CA LEU A 198 -1.08 12.34 5.85
C LEU A 198 -0.44 10.99 6.22
N LEU A 199 0.79 10.94 6.73
CA LEU A 199 1.49 9.69 7.04
C LEU A 199 0.64 8.70 7.84
N PRO A 200 0.16 9.02 9.08
CA PRO A 200 -0.64 8.10 9.88
C PRO A 200 -2.06 7.88 9.31
N LEU A 201 -2.54 8.77 8.44
CA LEU A 201 -3.85 8.66 7.81
C LEU A 201 -3.84 7.75 6.57
N ILE A 202 -2.70 7.68 5.88
CA ILE A 202 -2.50 6.77 4.76
C ILE A 202 -2.27 5.35 5.29
N ARG A 203 -1.38 5.20 6.29
CA ARG A 203 -1.09 3.91 6.93
C ARG A 203 -0.66 4.12 8.38
N PHE A 204 -1.09 3.24 9.27
CA PHE A 204 -0.75 3.33 10.69
C PHE A 204 0.76 3.23 10.95
N GLU A 205 1.51 2.49 10.11
CA GLU A 205 2.97 2.41 10.16
C GLU A 205 3.65 3.77 9.96
N GLY A 206 2.99 4.68 9.24
CA GLY A 206 3.44 6.07 9.08
C GLY A 206 3.50 6.87 10.38
N ALA A 207 2.83 6.42 11.44
CA ALA A 207 2.84 7.09 12.74
C ALA A 207 4.25 7.12 13.36
N ALA A 208 5.05 6.07 13.19
CA ALA A 208 6.42 6.03 13.71
C ALA A 208 7.29 7.16 13.10
N LEU A 209 7.22 7.30 11.77
CA LEU A 209 7.92 8.41 11.09
C LEU A 209 7.32 9.76 11.47
N ALA A 210 5.99 9.88 11.58
CA ALA A 210 5.34 11.13 11.96
C ALA A 210 5.81 11.62 13.35
N CYS A 211 5.84 10.74 14.35
CA CYS A 211 6.35 11.04 15.68
C CYS A 211 7.83 11.45 15.64
N ALA A 212 8.67 10.69 14.93
CA ALA A 212 10.09 11.01 14.79
C ALA A 212 10.33 12.35 14.08
N ALA A 213 9.54 12.64 13.03
CA ALA A 213 9.62 13.91 12.29
C ALA A 213 9.17 15.11 13.13
N LEU A 214 8.10 14.97 13.93
CA LEU A 214 7.65 16.01 14.86
C LEU A 214 8.76 16.32 15.90
N ALA A 215 9.37 15.29 16.48
CA ALA A 215 10.49 15.46 17.41
C ALA A 215 11.69 16.16 16.73
N ALA A 216 12.04 15.74 15.52
CA ALA A 216 13.12 16.35 14.75
C ALA A 216 12.84 17.82 14.43
N LEU A 217 11.62 18.19 14.05
CA LEU A 217 11.21 19.58 13.81
C LEU A 217 11.37 20.44 15.08
N VAL A 218 10.99 19.91 16.25
CA VAL A 218 11.18 20.60 17.53
C VAL A 218 12.68 20.84 17.82
N LEU A 219 13.52 19.80 17.64
CA LEU A 219 14.97 19.87 17.83
C LEU A 219 15.66 20.78 16.82
N LEU A 220 15.14 20.91 15.61
CA LEU A 220 15.57 21.83 14.55
C LEU A 220 14.95 23.24 14.71
N ARG A 221 14.31 23.53 15.86
CA ARG A 221 13.68 24.82 16.20
C ARG A 221 12.49 25.22 15.31
N GLN A 222 11.88 24.28 14.57
CA GLN A 222 10.67 24.51 13.78
C GLN A 222 9.40 24.23 14.59
N ARG A 223 9.29 24.75 15.80
CA ARG A 223 8.25 24.45 16.79
C ARG A 223 6.84 24.77 16.29
N ARG A 224 6.66 25.86 15.51
CA ARG A 224 5.34 26.22 14.95
C ARG A 224 4.85 25.18 13.93
N ALA A 225 5.73 24.73 13.05
CA ALA A 225 5.42 23.68 12.07
C ALA A 225 5.10 22.35 12.76
N ALA A 226 5.89 21.99 13.79
CA ALA A 226 5.64 20.78 14.58
C ALA A 226 4.29 20.83 15.30
N ALA A 227 3.97 21.96 15.97
CA ALA A 227 2.70 22.13 16.69
C ALA A 227 1.50 22.10 15.74
N LEU A 228 1.58 22.76 14.57
CA LEU A 228 0.54 22.74 13.56
C LEU A 228 0.31 21.32 13.04
N ALA A 229 1.36 20.61 12.65
CA ALA A 229 1.26 19.24 12.15
C ALA A 229 0.69 18.31 13.21
N ALA A 230 1.15 18.39 14.46
CA ALA A 230 0.63 17.58 15.57
C ALA A 230 -0.86 17.85 15.84
N ALA A 231 -1.29 19.12 15.82
CA ALA A 231 -2.68 19.49 16.00
C ALA A 231 -3.58 18.94 14.85
N LEU A 232 -3.10 19.03 13.61
CA LEU A 232 -3.83 18.51 12.45
C LEU A 232 -3.91 16.97 12.46
N ILE A 233 -2.82 16.27 12.82
CA ILE A 233 -2.83 14.82 13.01
C ILE A 233 -3.84 14.43 14.09
N ALA A 234 -3.78 15.06 15.25
CA ALA A 234 -4.70 14.78 16.36
C ALA A 234 -6.15 15.02 15.96
N ALA A 235 -6.45 16.17 15.32
CA ALA A 235 -7.81 16.47 14.84
C ALA A 235 -8.33 15.43 13.84
N ALA A 236 -7.50 15.01 12.89
CA ALA A 236 -7.88 14.01 11.89
C ALA A 236 -8.13 12.62 12.52
N LEU A 237 -7.27 12.20 13.44
CA LEU A 237 -7.44 10.92 14.15
C LEU A 237 -8.66 10.94 15.08
N LEU A 238 -8.93 12.06 15.76
CA LEU A 238 -10.14 12.23 16.57
C LEU A 238 -11.40 12.20 15.70
N ALA A 239 -11.40 12.87 14.54
CA ALA A 239 -12.52 12.82 13.60
C ALA A 239 -12.78 11.41 13.10
N TYR A 240 -11.73 10.65 12.76
CA TYR A 240 -11.85 9.24 12.40
C TYR A 240 -12.41 8.40 13.55
N ALA A 241 -11.87 8.54 14.76
CA ALA A 241 -12.34 7.83 15.94
C ALA A 241 -13.82 8.11 16.23
N ALA A 242 -14.24 9.38 16.15
CA ALA A 242 -15.65 9.78 16.30
C ALA A 242 -16.55 9.14 15.24
N ARG A 243 -16.08 9.08 13.99
CA ARG A 243 -16.80 8.41 12.88
C ARG A 243 -16.95 6.91 13.13
N MET A 244 -15.88 6.21 13.51
CA MET A 244 -15.93 4.77 13.81
C MET A 244 -16.87 4.49 15.00
N HIS A 245 -16.77 5.29 16.06
CA HIS A 245 -17.68 5.18 17.21
C HIS A 245 -19.15 5.37 16.81
N ALA A 246 -19.45 6.37 15.99
CA ALA A 246 -20.81 6.61 15.51
C ALA A 246 -21.38 5.47 14.65
N LEU A 247 -20.50 4.69 13.98
CA LEU A 247 -20.87 3.50 13.21
C LEU A 247 -20.90 2.21 14.06
N GLY A 248 -20.58 2.27 15.35
CA GLY A 248 -20.48 1.08 16.22
C GLY A 248 -19.28 0.18 15.88
N LEU A 249 -18.28 0.73 15.20
CA LEU A 249 -17.08 0.03 14.75
C LEU A 249 -15.90 0.25 15.72
N PRO A 250 -14.91 -0.66 15.75
CA PRO A 250 -13.70 -0.47 16.54
C PRO A 250 -12.88 0.72 16.01
N LEU A 251 -12.07 1.32 16.90
CA LEU A 251 -11.20 2.45 16.55
C LEU A 251 -10.08 2.06 15.57
N LEU A 252 -9.63 0.81 15.61
CA LEU A 252 -8.67 0.27 14.65
C LEU A 252 -9.39 -0.54 13.58
N PRO A 253 -8.98 -0.44 12.32
CA PRO A 253 -9.55 -1.24 11.24
C PRO A 253 -9.43 -2.74 11.47
N SER A 254 -10.38 -3.51 10.92
CA SER A 254 -10.38 -4.98 10.99
C SER A 254 -9.09 -5.59 10.43
N SER A 255 -8.51 -4.97 9.39
CA SER A 255 -7.22 -5.37 8.81
C SER A 255 -6.06 -5.24 9.80
N VAL A 256 -6.06 -4.23 10.67
CA VAL A 256 -5.05 -4.05 11.72
C VAL A 256 -5.30 -5.04 12.85
N LEU A 257 -6.56 -5.21 13.27
CA LEU A 257 -6.93 -6.10 14.37
C LEU A 257 -6.67 -7.59 14.06
N LEU A 258 -6.81 -8.01 12.79
CA LEU A 258 -6.66 -9.41 12.38
C LEU A 258 -5.30 -9.76 11.77
N LYS A 259 -4.54 -8.76 11.27
CA LYS A 259 -3.27 -9.00 10.59
C LYS A 259 -2.04 -8.59 11.42
N ALA A 260 -2.19 -7.77 12.45
CA ALA A 260 -1.08 -7.29 13.25
C ALA A 260 -0.74 -8.29 14.37
N ARG A 261 0.42 -8.94 14.29
CA ARG A 261 0.92 -9.89 15.32
C ARG A 261 0.92 -9.28 16.73
N PHE A 262 1.20 -8.00 16.85
CA PHE A 262 1.15 -7.28 18.12
C PHE A 262 -0.26 -7.24 18.73
N VAL A 263 -1.29 -7.08 17.88
CA VAL A 263 -2.70 -7.07 18.33
C VAL A 263 -3.14 -8.48 18.69
N GLU A 264 -2.75 -9.47 17.88
CA GLU A 264 -2.98 -10.90 18.17
C GLU A 264 -2.38 -11.31 19.53
N ALA A 265 -1.11 -10.95 19.75
CA ALA A 265 -0.43 -11.19 21.03
C ALA A 265 -1.10 -10.47 22.22
N ALA A 266 -1.65 -9.27 22.02
CA ALA A 266 -2.38 -8.54 23.06
C ALA A 266 -3.73 -9.20 23.39
N TYR A 267 -4.41 -9.79 22.40
CA TYR A 267 -5.66 -10.54 22.61
C TYR A 267 -5.41 -11.92 23.23
N GLU A 268 -4.35 -12.61 22.84
CA GLU A 268 -3.97 -13.90 23.41
C GLU A 268 -3.36 -13.79 24.80
N ARG A 269 -3.23 -12.57 25.36
CA ARG A 269 -2.53 -12.28 26.63
C ARG A 269 -1.08 -12.76 26.64
N THR A 270 -0.49 -13.07 25.50
CA THR A 270 0.95 -13.25 25.36
C THR A 270 1.61 -11.86 25.49
N ALA A 271 2.75 -11.82 26.17
CA ALA A 271 3.38 -10.54 26.45
C ALA A 271 3.64 -9.77 25.14
N ALA A 272 3.20 -8.52 25.04
CA ALA A 272 3.47 -7.62 23.89
C ALA A 272 4.97 -7.58 23.52
N PHE A 273 5.83 -7.90 24.50
CA PHE A 273 7.27 -8.05 24.33
C PHE A 273 7.64 -9.23 23.41
N SER A 274 6.91 -10.36 23.42
CA SER A 274 7.19 -11.49 22.52
C SER A 274 6.93 -11.12 21.07
N ALA A 275 5.86 -10.40 20.75
CA ALA A 275 5.54 -9.96 19.40
C ALA A 275 6.61 -9.01 18.81
N VAL A 276 7.16 -8.11 19.64
CA VAL A 276 8.28 -7.23 19.24
C VAL A 276 9.53 -8.07 18.99
N THR A 277 9.84 -9.03 19.89
CA THR A 277 11.02 -9.91 19.75
C THR A 277 10.91 -10.75 18.48
N ASP A 278 9.74 -11.31 18.20
CA ASP A 278 9.49 -12.11 16.99
C ASP A 278 9.66 -11.27 15.72
N ASN A 279 9.20 -10.02 15.74
CA ASN A 279 9.38 -9.11 14.62
C ASN A 279 10.86 -8.68 14.42
N LEU A 280 11.61 -8.51 15.51
CA LEU A 280 13.06 -8.28 15.44
C LEU A 280 13.78 -9.48 14.83
N ILE A 281 13.46 -10.69 15.28
CA ILE A 281 14.02 -11.93 14.69
C ILE A 281 13.62 -12.04 13.22
N LEU A 282 12.34 -11.82 12.90
CA LEU A 282 11.87 -11.81 11.52
C LEU A 282 12.67 -10.82 10.66
N SER A 283 12.92 -9.62 11.15
CA SER A 283 13.70 -8.59 10.44
C SER A 283 15.15 -9.02 10.18
N LEU A 284 15.73 -9.83 11.05
CA LEU A 284 17.10 -10.36 10.88
C LEU A 284 17.16 -11.50 9.84
N ILE A 285 16.13 -12.34 9.76
CA ILE A 285 16.10 -13.50 8.87
C ILE A 285 15.46 -13.22 7.51
N ASN A 286 14.52 -12.25 7.46
CA ASN A 286 13.81 -11.88 6.26
C ASN A 286 14.70 -11.04 5.33
N PRO A 287 14.81 -11.37 4.02
CA PRO A 287 15.66 -10.64 3.08
C PRO A 287 15.35 -9.13 2.97
N TYR A 288 14.11 -8.70 3.19
CA TYR A 288 13.72 -7.29 3.15
C TYR A 288 14.13 -6.57 4.43
N GLY A 289 13.95 -7.22 5.58
CA GLY A 289 14.43 -6.74 6.86
C GLY A 289 15.95 -6.54 6.86
N GLN A 290 16.70 -7.49 6.30
CA GLN A 290 18.16 -7.38 6.15
C GLN A 290 18.57 -6.17 5.30
N ARG A 291 17.89 -5.89 4.18
CA ARG A 291 18.14 -4.70 3.35
C ARG A 291 17.88 -3.41 4.11
N LEU A 292 16.78 -3.38 4.86
CA LEU A 292 16.43 -2.24 5.70
C LEU A 292 17.46 -1.99 6.80
N LEU A 293 17.92 -3.05 7.47
CA LEU A 293 18.96 -2.97 8.50
C LEU A 293 20.30 -2.51 7.91
N LEU A 294 20.70 -3.00 6.73
CA LEU A 294 21.92 -2.56 6.03
C LEU A 294 21.86 -1.07 5.65
N LEU A 295 20.72 -0.59 5.14
CA LEU A 295 20.53 0.84 4.89
C LEU A 295 20.53 1.66 6.18
N GLY A 296 19.90 1.16 7.25
CA GLY A 296 19.94 1.77 8.57
C GLY A 296 21.36 1.89 9.11
N MET A 297 22.17 0.83 8.98
CA MET A 297 23.60 0.85 9.36
C MET A 297 24.38 1.85 8.51
N ALA A 298 24.11 1.96 7.21
CA ALA A 298 24.76 2.95 6.35
C ALA A 298 24.42 4.39 6.75
N VAL A 299 23.15 4.65 7.11
CA VAL A 299 22.70 5.93 7.69
C VAL A 299 23.45 6.22 8.99
N ALA A 300 23.50 5.27 9.93
CA ALA A 300 24.17 5.42 11.22
C ALA A 300 25.69 5.65 11.06
N ALA A 301 26.36 4.85 10.22
CA ALA A 301 27.77 5.00 9.96
C ALA A 301 28.10 6.38 9.36
N THR A 302 27.34 6.83 8.37
CA THR A 302 27.54 8.15 7.75
C THR A 302 27.27 9.29 8.76
N ALA A 303 26.25 9.15 9.62
CA ALA A 303 25.97 10.10 10.69
C ALA A 303 27.11 10.18 11.70
N CYS A 304 27.75 9.05 12.05
CA CYS A 304 28.94 9.05 12.93
C CYS A 304 30.12 9.84 12.35
N TRP A 305 30.30 9.85 11.02
CA TRP A 305 31.30 10.69 10.35
C TRP A 305 30.91 12.18 10.37
N LEU A 306 29.62 12.49 10.41
CA LEU A 306 29.05 13.82 10.48
C LEU A 306 28.78 14.30 11.93
N ARG A 307 29.49 13.73 12.93
CA ARG A 307 29.24 14.00 14.37
C ARG A 307 29.27 15.47 14.77
N GLY A 308 29.91 16.33 13.98
CA GLY A 308 29.93 17.78 14.17
C GLY A 308 28.72 18.50 13.55
N ASP A 309 27.94 17.85 12.71
CA ASP A 309 26.75 18.40 12.04
C ASP A 309 25.49 18.01 12.81
N ARG A 310 25.13 18.82 13.81
CA ARG A 310 23.96 18.60 14.66
C ARG A 310 22.66 18.41 13.88
N PRO A 311 22.31 19.19 12.84
CA PRO A 311 21.15 18.94 12.00
C PRO A 311 21.17 17.58 11.31
N ALA A 312 22.31 17.15 10.78
CA ALA A 312 22.44 15.83 10.15
C ALA A 312 22.19 14.69 11.15
N LEU A 313 22.72 14.83 12.39
CA LEU A 313 22.49 13.86 13.47
C LEU A 313 21.01 13.77 13.87
N ILE A 314 20.30 14.90 13.97
CA ILE A 314 18.87 14.92 14.29
C ILE A 314 18.07 14.20 13.21
N ILE A 315 18.36 14.47 11.93
CA ILE A 315 17.68 13.80 10.81
C ILE A 315 18.00 12.32 10.78
N ALA A 316 19.26 11.94 10.91
CA ALA A 316 19.65 10.53 10.97
C ALA A 316 18.94 9.82 12.14
N GLY A 317 18.85 10.44 13.30
CA GLY A 317 18.11 9.91 14.45
C GLY A 317 16.63 9.70 14.16
N ALA A 318 15.98 10.65 13.48
CA ALA A 318 14.57 10.51 13.09
C ALA A 318 14.36 9.36 12.07
N VAL A 319 15.26 9.22 11.09
CA VAL A 319 15.23 8.12 10.13
C VAL A 319 15.45 6.78 10.81
N LEU A 320 16.44 6.68 11.69
CA LEU A 320 16.73 5.45 12.44
C LEU A 320 15.59 5.09 13.41
N ALA A 321 14.90 6.08 13.99
CA ALA A 321 13.71 5.84 14.79
C ALA A 321 12.56 5.26 13.94
N ALA A 322 12.35 5.76 12.71
CA ALA A 322 11.38 5.22 11.78
C ALA A 322 11.74 3.79 11.32
N VAL A 323 13.02 3.54 11.01
CA VAL A 323 13.56 2.20 10.70
C VAL A 323 13.33 1.26 11.88
N GLY A 324 13.69 1.66 13.11
CA GLY A 324 13.47 0.88 14.32
C GLY A 324 11.98 0.60 14.58
N GLY A 325 11.11 1.57 14.33
CA GLY A 325 9.66 1.39 14.42
C GLY A 325 9.13 0.34 13.44
N HIS A 326 9.62 0.36 12.19
CA HIS A 326 9.23 -0.68 11.21
C HIS A 326 9.80 -2.05 11.57
N VAL A 327 11.06 -2.13 12.01
CA VAL A 327 11.70 -3.38 12.46
C VAL A 327 10.96 -3.99 13.66
N ALA A 328 10.43 -3.17 14.56
CA ALA A 328 9.70 -3.62 15.76
C ALA A 328 8.24 -4.01 15.47
N PHE A 329 7.55 -3.33 14.56
CA PHE A 329 6.09 -3.42 14.39
C PHE A 329 5.64 -3.59 12.93
N GLY A 330 6.54 -3.44 11.95
CA GLY A 330 6.23 -3.50 10.53
C GLY A 330 6.06 -4.91 10.00
N GLN A 331 5.49 -5.01 8.82
CA GLN A 331 5.40 -6.24 8.03
C GLN A 331 6.33 -6.16 6.83
N TYR A 332 6.65 -7.31 6.24
CA TYR A 332 7.50 -7.42 5.07
C TYR A 332 6.81 -8.18 3.96
N ASP A 333 7.22 -7.90 2.72
CA ASP A 333 6.82 -8.60 1.52
C ASP A 333 5.34 -8.34 1.09
N TRP A 334 4.61 -9.37 0.74
CA TRP A 334 3.29 -9.35 0.12
C TRP A 334 3.26 -8.43 -1.11
N PHE A 335 4.01 -8.85 -2.14
CA PHE A 335 4.30 -8.08 -3.34
C PHE A 335 5.11 -6.80 -3.07
N HIS A 336 6.02 -6.85 -2.08
CA HIS A 336 7.01 -5.82 -1.75
C HIS A 336 6.43 -4.45 -1.39
N ARG A 337 5.22 -4.41 -0.81
CA ARG A 337 4.49 -3.16 -0.57
C ARG A 337 4.64 -2.59 0.84
N TYR A 338 4.92 -3.44 1.84
CA TYR A 338 4.88 -2.99 3.23
C TYR A 338 6.12 -2.19 3.64
N GLU A 339 7.31 -2.64 3.23
CA GLU A 339 8.58 -2.03 3.63
C GLU A 339 9.07 -0.92 2.68
N VAL A 340 8.46 -0.76 1.49
CA VAL A 340 8.96 0.14 0.45
C VAL A 340 9.13 1.59 0.92
N TYR A 341 8.21 2.11 1.75
CA TYR A 341 8.26 3.48 2.24
C TYR A 341 9.48 3.75 3.11
N VAL A 342 9.83 2.81 4.00
CA VAL A 342 10.98 2.96 4.92
C VAL A 342 12.30 2.64 4.23
N ILE A 343 12.33 1.73 3.25
CA ILE A 343 13.48 1.50 2.36
C ILE A 343 13.76 2.78 1.56
N ALA A 344 12.75 3.39 0.96
CA ALA A 344 12.88 4.65 0.22
C ALA A 344 13.37 5.78 1.14
N LEU A 345 12.81 5.89 2.36
CA LEU A 345 13.25 6.85 3.37
C LEU A 345 14.73 6.68 3.70
N ALA A 346 15.14 5.48 4.07
CA ALA A 346 16.53 5.19 4.46
C ALA A 346 17.51 5.44 3.32
N ALA A 347 17.16 5.04 2.09
CA ALA A 347 18.00 5.24 0.91
C ALA A 347 18.16 6.73 0.56
N VAL A 348 17.05 7.49 0.53
CA VAL A 348 17.08 8.93 0.22
C VAL A 348 17.81 9.71 1.33
N ALA A 349 17.57 9.36 2.59
CA ALA A 349 18.26 9.96 3.72
C ALA A 349 19.79 9.68 3.68
N TRP A 350 20.16 8.44 3.34
CA TRP A 350 21.56 8.09 3.19
C TRP A 350 22.24 8.88 2.06
N LEU A 351 21.60 9.01 0.90
CA LEU A 351 22.09 9.84 -0.21
C LEU A 351 22.28 11.29 0.21
N TRP A 352 21.32 11.84 0.95
CA TRP A 352 21.39 13.21 1.48
C TRP A 352 22.55 13.38 2.47
N LEU A 353 22.80 12.41 3.38
CA LEU A 353 23.93 12.41 4.30
C LEU A 353 25.27 12.28 3.58
N VAL A 354 25.35 11.40 2.56
CA VAL A 354 26.56 11.25 1.72
C VAL A 354 26.87 12.57 1.00
N ALA A 355 25.87 13.28 0.48
CA ALA A 355 26.09 14.60 -0.13
C ALA A 355 26.72 15.59 0.83
N ARG A 356 26.34 15.56 2.11
CA ARG A 356 26.93 16.42 3.16
C ARG A 356 28.31 15.96 3.61
N LEU A 357 28.59 14.66 3.51
CA LEU A 357 29.90 14.11 3.88
C LEU A 357 30.96 14.38 2.81
N ARG A 358 30.61 14.28 1.52
CA ARG A 358 31.55 14.36 0.38
C ARG A 358 32.50 15.56 0.39
N PRO A 359 32.07 16.81 0.70
CA PRO A 359 32.96 17.96 0.73
C PRO A 359 34.10 17.85 1.75
N ASN A 360 33.96 16.96 2.74
CA ASN A 360 34.95 16.74 3.81
C ASN A 360 35.91 15.57 3.49
N LEU A 361 35.81 14.96 2.31
CA LEU A 361 36.60 13.81 1.89
C LEU A 361 37.58 14.17 0.77
N ASP A 362 38.75 13.51 0.77
CA ASP A 362 39.62 13.55 -0.38
C ASP A 362 38.93 13.02 -1.65
N ALA A 363 39.22 13.60 -2.81
CA ALA A 363 38.59 13.25 -4.08
C ALA A 363 38.67 11.75 -4.42
N ARG A 364 39.77 11.09 -4.06
CA ARG A 364 39.97 9.63 -4.24
C ARG A 364 39.00 8.83 -3.38
N VAL A 365 38.84 9.21 -2.11
CA VAL A 365 37.91 8.56 -1.17
C VAL A 365 36.46 8.81 -1.60
N ALA A 366 36.13 10.04 -1.97
CA ALA A 366 34.80 10.40 -2.47
C ALA A 366 34.43 9.59 -3.73
N THR A 367 35.40 9.34 -4.62
CA THR A 367 35.20 8.51 -5.82
C THR A 367 35.08 7.02 -5.46
N ALA A 368 35.88 6.53 -4.54
CA ALA A 368 35.84 5.13 -4.10
C ALA A 368 34.49 4.76 -3.43
N LEU A 369 33.82 5.73 -2.78
CA LEU A 369 32.50 5.54 -2.19
C LEU A 369 31.37 5.30 -3.22
N ASN A 370 31.58 5.61 -4.50
CA ASN A 370 30.54 5.45 -5.53
C ASN A 370 30.16 3.97 -5.74
N ALA A 371 31.13 3.06 -5.71
CA ALA A 371 30.86 1.64 -5.92
C ALA A 371 30.03 1.03 -4.77
N PRO A 372 30.42 1.11 -3.49
CA PRO A 372 29.61 0.58 -2.39
C PRO A 372 28.24 1.27 -2.29
N LEU A 373 28.15 2.57 -2.62
CA LEU A 373 26.87 3.28 -2.69
C LEU A 373 25.92 2.63 -3.70
N LEU A 374 26.36 2.43 -4.94
CA LEU A 374 25.54 1.80 -5.98
C LEU A 374 25.26 0.34 -5.70
N MET A 375 26.21 -0.39 -5.14
CA MET A 375 26.00 -1.79 -4.76
C MET A 375 24.90 -1.95 -3.72
N LEU A 376 24.93 -1.14 -2.64
CA LEU A 376 23.92 -1.22 -1.59
C LEU A 376 22.55 -0.75 -2.09
N LEU A 377 22.49 0.36 -2.85
CA LEU A 377 21.25 0.84 -3.43
C LEU A 377 20.68 -0.16 -4.46
N GLY A 378 21.51 -0.75 -5.31
CA GLY A 378 21.11 -1.79 -6.25
C GLY A 378 20.60 -3.04 -5.54
N PHE A 379 21.27 -3.46 -4.47
CA PHE A 379 20.82 -4.58 -3.62
C PHE A 379 19.44 -4.28 -2.97
N ALA A 380 19.25 -3.05 -2.48
CA ALA A 380 17.97 -2.64 -1.91
C ALA A 380 16.86 -2.50 -2.97
N ALA A 381 17.20 -2.10 -4.21
CA ALA A 381 16.24 -1.92 -5.31
C ALA A 381 15.83 -3.25 -5.98
N TRP A 382 16.66 -4.30 -5.90
CA TRP A 382 16.45 -5.55 -6.62
C TRP A 382 15.07 -6.20 -6.46
N PRO A 383 14.46 -6.29 -5.25
CA PRO A 383 13.13 -6.84 -5.10
C PRO A 383 12.06 -6.08 -5.89
N TYR A 384 12.21 -4.78 -6.02
CA TYR A 384 11.27 -3.93 -6.76
C TYR A 384 11.45 -4.02 -8.28
N VAL A 385 12.66 -4.36 -8.75
CA VAL A 385 12.87 -4.76 -10.13
C VAL A 385 12.15 -6.09 -10.40
N ALA A 386 12.31 -7.07 -9.51
CA ALA A 386 11.61 -8.35 -9.62
C ALA A 386 10.09 -8.18 -9.56
N ALA A 387 9.58 -7.30 -8.70
CA ALA A 387 8.16 -6.96 -8.63
C ALA A 387 7.65 -6.37 -9.95
N ALA A 388 8.39 -5.42 -10.56
CA ALA A 388 8.02 -4.86 -11.86
C ALA A 388 7.94 -5.94 -12.94
N LEU A 389 8.90 -6.85 -13.01
CA LEU A 389 8.87 -7.96 -13.96
C LEU A 389 7.74 -8.95 -13.69
N ALA A 390 7.31 -9.12 -12.44
CA ALA A 390 6.24 -10.02 -12.04
C ALA A 390 4.83 -9.39 -12.20
N THR A 391 4.71 -8.08 -12.22
CA THR A 391 3.44 -7.33 -12.24
C THR A 391 2.45 -7.80 -13.32
N PRO A 392 2.85 -7.98 -14.60
CA PRO A 392 1.91 -8.43 -15.62
C PRO A 392 1.38 -9.85 -15.36
N LEU A 393 2.22 -10.73 -14.82
CA LEU A 393 1.83 -12.09 -14.45
C LEU A 393 0.92 -12.11 -13.21
N ALA A 394 1.19 -11.23 -12.25
CA ALA A 394 0.36 -11.03 -11.07
C ALA A 394 -1.03 -10.52 -11.43
N SER A 395 -1.13 -9.50 -12.28
CA SER A 395 -2.39 -8.98 -12.81
C SER A 395 -3.19 -10.06 -13.53
N ARG A 396 -2.54 -10.84 -14.40
CA ARG A 396 -3.17 -12.00 -15.06
C ARG A 396 -3.66 -13.04 -14.04
N ASN A 397 -2.91 -13.29 -12.97
CA ASN A 397 -3.27 -14.29 -11.96
C ASN A 397 -4.54 -13.87 -11.20
N ILE A 398 -4.67 -12.60 -10.79
CA ILE A 398 -5.91 -12.07 -10.19
C ILE A 398 -7.08 -12.12 -11.20
N TYR A 399 -6.82 -11.84 -12.48
CA TYR A 399 -7.83 -12.02 -13.55
C TYR A 399 -8.29 -13.48 -13.68
N GLN A 400 -7.37 -14.43 -13.54
CA GLN A 400 -7.66 -15.85 -13.68
C GLN A 400 -8.40 -16.44 -12.47
N GLN A 401 -8.28 -15.86 -11.28
CA GLN A 401 -8.91 -16.39 -10.07
C GLN A 401 -9.99 -15.45 -9.53
N GLN A 402 -9.66 -14.42 -8.77
CA GLN A 402 -10.64 -13.58 -8.05
C GLN A 402 -11.61 -12.87 -9.00
N TYR A 403 -11.14 -12.44 -10.18
CA TYR A 403 -12.03 -11.87 -11.19
C TYR A 403 -13.04 -12.89 -11.70
N GLN A 404 -12.63 -14.14 -11.90
CA GLN A 404 -13.55 -15.22 -12.33
C GLN A 404 -14.52 -15.60 -11.21
N MET A 405 -14.07 -15.66 -9.95
CA MET A 405 -14.96 -15.84 -8.80
C MET A 405 -16.02 -14.73 -8.73
N GLY A 406 -15.61 -13.47 -8.90
CA GLY A 406 -16.52 -12.33 -8.97
C GLY A 406 -17.50 -12.42 -10.13
N ARG A 407 -17.06 -12.86 -11.33
CA ARG A 407 -17.96 -13.14 -12.46
C ARG A 407 -18.97 -14.23 -12.14
N PHE A 408 -18.52 -15.33 -11.56
CA PHE A 408 -19.40 -16.42 -11.16
C PHE A 408 -20.51 -15.89 -10.24
N ALA A 409 -20.15 -15.19 -9.18
CA ALA A 409 -21.10 -14.66 -8.19
C ALA A 409 -22.09 -13.64 -8.79
N ARG A 410 -21.66 -12.78 -9.73
CA ARG A 410 -22.49 -11.70 -10.29
C ARG A 410 -23.26 -12.09 -11.55
N GLU A 411 -22.71 -12.95 -12.38
CA GLU A 411 -23.25 -13.21 -13.73
C GLU A 411 -23.95 -14.55 -13.83
N PHE A 412 -23.47 -15.58 -13.14
CA PHE A 412 -23.93 -16.95 -13.29
C PHE A 412 -24.82 -17.42 -12.14
N TYR A 413 -24.37 -17.20 -10.88
CA TYR A 413 -25.08 -17.74 -9.73
C TYR A 413 -26.08 -16.74 -9.11
N ARG A 414 -25.71 -15.48 -8.96
CA ARG A 414 -26.56 -14.34 -8.55
C ARG A 414 -27.25 -14.47 -7.19
N HIS A 415 -26.69 -15.23 -6.28
CA HIS A 415 -27.13 -15.40 -4.89
C HIS A 415 -26.09 -14.88 -3.91
N PRO A 416 -26.41 -14.73 -2.62
CA PRO A 416 -25.43 -14.49 -1.59
C PRO A 416 -24.36 -15.58 -1.55
N VAL A 417 -23.11 -15.15 -1.43
CA VAL A 417 -21.95 -16.07 -1.39
C VAL A 417 -21.06 -15.79 -0.21
N ALA A 418 -20.30 -16.78 0.24
CA ALA A 418 -19.25 -16.63 1.21
C ALA A 418 -17.88 -16.78 0.54
N VAL A 419 -16.91 -15.99 1.00
CA VAL A 419 -15.52 -16.04 0.51
C VAL A 419 -14.54 -15.82 1.66
N ASN A 420 -13.29 -16.18 1.45
CA ASN A 420 -12.20 -15.75 2.30
C ASN A 420 -11.28 -14.72 1.62
N ASP A 421 -11.38 -14.56 0.30
CA ASP A 421 -10.71 -13.53 -0.49
C ASP A 421 -11.79 -12.63 -1.11
N LEU A 422 -11.94 -11.45 -0.53
CA LEU A 422 -13.19 -10.68 -0.54
C LEU A 422 -13.31 -9.72 -1.74
N GLY A 423 -12.17 -9.15 -2.20
CA GLY A 423 -12.13 -7.91 -2.99
C GLY A 423 -13.01 -7.92 -4.25
N LEU A 424 -12.61 -8.65 -5.29
CA LEU A 424 -13.32 -8.70 -6.59
C LEU A 424 -14.70 -9.35 -6.51
N VAL A 425 -14.93 -10.21 -5.53
CA VAL A 425 -16.25 -10.83 -5.34
C VAL A 425 -17.23 -9.82 -4.75
N ALA A 426 -16.80 -8.96 -3.83
CA ALA A 426 -17.65 -7.94 -3.22
C ALA A 426 -17.81 -6.67 -4.09
N TYR A 427 -16.77 -6.28 -4.84
CA TYR A 427 -16.82 -5.06 -5.62
C TYR A 427 -17.92 -5.12 -6.69
N ARG A 428 -18.87 -4.18 -6.60
CA ARG A 428 -20.05 -4.08 -7.49
C ARG A 428 -20.88 -5.37 -7.55
N ASN A 429 -20.91 -6.14 -6.46
CA ASN A 429 -21.83 -7.27 -6.33
C ASN A 429 -23.14 -6.79 -5.68
N PRO A 430 -24.29 -6.97 -6.34
CA PRO A 430 -25.57 -6.59 -5.77
C PRO A 430 -26.02 -7.53 -4.65
N ASN A 431 -25.47 -8.76 -4.59
CA ASN A 431 -25.81 -9.76 -3.59
C ASN A 431 -24.85 -9.68 -2.40
N TYR A 432 -25.32 -10.13 -1.25
CA TYR A 432 -24.54 -10.17 -0.03
C TYR A 432 -23.30 -11.08 -0.17
N VAL A 433 -22.15 -10.61 0.33
CA VAL A 433 -20.89 -11.37 0.35
C VAL A 433 -20.43 -11.52 1.79
N LEU A 434 -20.53 -12.73 2.33
CA LEU A 434 -20.04 -13.06 3.67
C LEU A 434 -18.52 -13.26 3.63
N ASP A 435 -17.78 -12.40 4.31
CA ASP A 435 -16.35 -12.56 4.47
C ASP A 435 -16.01 -13.50 5.64
N LEU A 436 -15.65 -14.73 5.33
CA LEU A 436 -15.26 -15.76 6.30
C LEU A 436 -13.87 -15.49 6.93
N TRP A 437 -13.09 -14.55 6.36
CA TRP A 437 -11.84 -14.12 6.98
C TRP A 437 -12.06 -13.04 8.05
N GLY A 438 -13.11 -12.24 7.92
CA GLY A 438 -13.55 -11.26 8.91
C GLY A 438 -12.99 -9.85 8.72
N LEU A 439 -12.43 -9.52 7.56
CA LEU A 439 -12.04 -8.13 7.24
C LEU A 439 -13.28 -7.27 7.02
N GLY A 440 -14.22 -7.79 6.22
CA GLY A 440 -15.47 -7.15 5.83
C GLY A 440 -16.69 -7.58 6.62
N SER A 441 -16.58 -8.55 7.53
CA SER A 441 -17.69 -9.03 8.37
C SER A 441 -17.36 -8.87 9.85
N GLU A 442 -18.09 -7.97 10.53
CA GLU A 442 -17.94 -7.72 11.97
C GLU A 442 -18.30 -8.94 12.83
N PRO A 443 -19.36 -9.75 12.55
CA PRO A 443 -19.63 -10.98 13.28
C PRO A 443 -18.47 -11.98 13.22
N VAL A 444 -17.92 -12.22 12.04
CA VAL A 444 -16.76 -13.12 11.86
C VAL A 444 -15.54 -12.60 12.62
N ARG A 445 -15.25 -11.30 12.51
CA ARG A 445 -14.13 -10.69 13.25
C ARG A 445 -14.29 -10.86 14.75
N LYS A 446 -15.48 -10.58 15.31
CA LYS A 446 -15.75 -10.72 16.74
C LYS A 446 -15.61 -12.16 17.20
N ALA A 447 -16.12 -13.13 16.45
CA ALA A 447 -16.02 -14.55 16.76
C ALA A 447 -14.55 -15.03 16.76
N LYS A 448 -13.74 -14.59 15.80
CA LYS A 448 -12.30 -14.88 15.76
C LYS A 448 -11.56 -14.32 16.96
N LEU A 449 -11.75 -13.05 17.28
CA LEU A 449 -11.10 -12.40 18.42
C LEU A 449 -11.56 -12.99 19.77
N ALA A 450 -12.77 -13.55 19.84
CA ALA A 450 -13.27 -14.26 21.02
C ALA A 450 -12.83 -15.73 21.09
N GLY A 451 -12.12 -16.25 20.07
CA GLY A 451 -11.58 -17.60 20.06
C GLY A 451 -12.60 -18.72 19.83
N HIS A 452 -13.82 -18.42 19.37
CA HIS A 452 -14.86 -19.43 19.15
C HIS A 452 -15.25 -19.60 17.67
N TYR A 453 -14.53 -18.97 16.73
CA TYR A 453 -14.80 -19.08 15.30
C TYR A 453 -14.36 -20.45 14.76
N GLY A 454 -15.31 -21.21 14.24
CA GLY A 454 -15.10 -22.52 13.66
C GLY A 454 -16.23 -22.95 12.74
N PRO A 455 -16.30 -24.23 12.31
CA PRO A 455 -17.30 -24.70 11.36
C PRO A 455 -18.75 -24.45 11.77
N ALA A 456 -19.07 -24.58 13.07
CA ALA A 456 -20.43 -24.32 13.56
C ALA A 456 -20.83 -22.85 13.40
N GLU A 457 -19.93 -21.91 13.73
CA GLU A 457 -20.16 -20.48 13.58
C GLU A 457 -20.24 -20.09 12.10
N MET A 458 -19.39 -20.69 11.24
CA MET A 458 -19.46 -20.49 9.79
C MET A 458 -20.84 -20.90 9.23
N ALA A 459 -21.36 -22.07 9.66
CA ALA A 459 -22.68 -22.54 9.25
C ALA A 459 -23.80 -21.59 9.72
N ALA A 460 -23.73 -21.16 10.99
CA ALA A 460 -24.73 -20.24 11.55
C ALA A 460 -24.78 -18.90 10.82
N LEU A 461 -23.60 -18.30 10.56
CA LEU A 461 -23.52 -17.04 9.85
C LEU A 461 -23.96 -17.17 8.36
N ALA A 462 -23.61 -18.28 7.71
CA ALA A 462 -24.08 -18.54 6.35
C ALA A 462 -25.61 -18.66 6.28
N ALA A 463 -26.21 -19.41 7.20
CA ALA A 463 -27.67 -19.54 7.27
C ALA A 463 -28.35 -18.19 7.60
N GLN A 464 -27.78 -17.40 8.54
CA GLN A 464 -28.30 -16.08 8.88
C GLN A 464 -28.40 -15.13 7.70
N HIS A 465 -27.45 -15.20 6.76
CA HIS A 465 -27.35 -14.33 5.60
C HIS A 465 -27.85 -15.00 4.30
N ALA A 466 -28.53 -16.14 4.41
CA ALA A 466 -29.01 -16.91 3.26
C ALA A 466 -27.92 -17.17 2.21
N VAL A 467 -26.71 -17.53 2.69
CA VAL A 467 -25.57 -17.82 1.82
C VAL A 467 -25.71 -19.23 1.29
N ASP A 468 -25.79 -19.35 -0.04
CA ASP A 468 -26.00 -20.63 -0.73
C ASP A 468 -24.70 -21.29 -1.20
N MET A 469 -23.63 -20.52 -1.38
CA MET A 469 -22.34 -21.01 -1.89
C MET A 469 -21.17 -20.37 -1.17
N ALA A 470 -20.13 -21.15 -0.87
CA ALA A 470 -18.83 -20.65 -0.40
C ALA A 470 -17.73 -20.98 -1.42
N MET A 471 -16.89 -19.97 -1.73
CA MET A 471 -15.71 -20.09 -2.60
C MET A 471 -14.47 -19.78 -1.78
N ILE A 472 -13.71 -20.78 -1.36
CA ILE A 472 -12.68 -20.64 -0.33
C ILE A 472 -11.40 -21.43 -0.62
N TYR A 473 -10.34 -21.02 0.04
CA TYR A 473 -9.10 -21.80 0.14
C TYR A 473 -9.18 -22.72 1.36
N ASP A 474 -9.31 -24.02 1.18
CA ASP A 474 -9.41 -25.02 2.27
C ASP A 474 -8.32 -24.85 3.32
N ARG A 475 -7.10 -24.56 2.90
CA ARG A 475 -5.94 -24.42 3.79
C ARG A 475 -6.02 -23.24 4.78
N TRP A 476 -6.93 -22.28 4.55
CA TRP A 476 -7.14 -21.17 5.48
C TRP A 476 -8.07 -21.52 6.63
N PHE A 477 -8.69 -22.70 6.58
CA PHE A 477 -9.61 -23.21 7.60
C PHE A 477 -9.11 -24.55 8.16
N PRO A 478 -8.06 -24.53 9.02
CA PRO A 478 -7.44 -25.76 9.55
C PRO A 478 -8.39 -26.61 10.40
N GLN A 479 -9.45 -26.01 10.95
CA GLN A 479 -10.51 -26.73 11.67
C GLN A 479 -11.55 -27.36 10.72
N GLY A 480 -11.37 -27.17 9.40
CA GLY A 480 -12.31 -27.61 8.36
C GLY A 480 -13.45 -26.62 8.13
N VAL A 481 -14.34 -27.01 7.22
CA VAL A 481 -15.59 -26.32 6.91
C VAL A 481 -16.77 -27.05 7.57
N PRO A 482 -17.98 -26.46 7.63
CA PRO A 482 -19.15 -27.14 8.16
C PRO A 482 -19.37 -28.50 7.48
N ALA A 483 -19.59 -29.56 8.27
CA ALA A 483 -19.82 -30.91 7.74
C ALA A 483 -21.09 -31.03 6.87
N SER A 484 -22.01 -30.06 7.04
CA SER A 484 -23.23 -29.94 6.23
C SER A 484 -22.98 -29.33 4.84
N TRP A 485 -21.82 -28.72 4.61
CA TRP A 485 -21.48 -28.17 3.29
C TRP A 485 -20.94 -29.25 2.36
N THR A 486 -21.36 -29.19 1.11
CA THR A 486 -20.94 -30.15 0.09
C THR A 486 -19.98 -29.50 -0.87
N LYS A 487 -18.76 -30.01 -1.02
CA LYS A 487 -17.84 -29.57 -2.07
C LYS A 487 -18.39 -30.02 -3.43
N VAL A 488 -18.64 -29.07 -4.33
CA VAL A 488 -19.29 -29.29 -5.64
C VAL A 488 -18.37 -28.98 -6.82
N ALA A 489 -17.35 -28.16 -6.63
CA ALA A 489 -16.35 -27.90 -7.65
C ALA A 489 -15.02 -27.43 -7.05
N VAL A 490 -13.97 -27.46 -7.89
CA VAL A 490 -12.67 -26.84 -7.58
C VAL A 490 -12.22 -26.03 -8.80
N LEU A 491 -11.94 -24.76 -8.59
CA LEU A 491 -11.35 -23.88 -9.60
C LEU A 491 -9.83 -23.94 -9.47
N HIS A 492 -9.16 -24.39 -10.51
CA HIS A 492 -7.70 -24.51 -10.60
C HIS A 492 -7.12 -23.35 -11.39
N THR A 493 -6.16 -22.65 -10.82
CA THR A 493 -5.49 -21.49 -11.43
C THR A 493 -3.98 -21.55 -11.23
N PRO A 494 -3.17 -20.90 -12.09
CA PRO A 494 -1.76 -20.71 -11.83
C PRO A 494 -1.52 -20.02 -10.48
N PHE A 495 -0.37 -20.29 -9.87
CA PHE A 495 0.04 -19.69 -8.59
C PHE A 495 1.13 -18.65 -8.83
N VAL A 496 0.80 -17.36 -8.70
CA VAL A 496 1.76 -16.23 -8.81
C VAL A 496 1.63 -15.31 -7.59
N THR A 497 0.48 -14.64 -7.40
CA THR A 497 0.22 -13.73 -6.27
C THR A 497 -1.00 -14.10 -5.47
N VAL A 498 -1.86 -14.96 -6.00
CA VAL A 498 -3.00 -15.51 -5.25
C VAL A 498 -2.52 -16.32 -4.05
N ALA A 499 -3.31 -16.38 -2.99
CA ALA A 499 -2.91 -17.09 -1.79
C ALA A 499 -2.90 -18.63 -1.99
N ALA A 500 -3.72 -19.17 -2.89
CA ALA A 500 -3.72 -20.60 -3.29
C ALA A 500 -4.10 -20.73 -4.75
N GLY A 501 -3.57 -21.75 -5.45
CA GLY A 501 -3.95 -22.08 -6.84
C GLY A 501 -5.34 -22.69 -6.95
N ASP A 502 -5.83 -23.32 -5.90
CA ASP A 502 -7.11 -24.03 -5.88
C ASP A 502 -8.12 -23.28 -5.02
N VAL A 503 -9.32 -23.05 -5.56
CA VAL A 503 -10.48 -22.52 -4.84
C VAL A 503 -11.56 -23.59 -4.80
N ALA A 504 -11.95 -24.03 -3.61
CA ALA A 504 -13.02 -24.97 -3.40
C ALA A 504 -14.38 -24.27 -3.38
N PHE A 505 -15.34 -24.79 -4.13
CA PHE A 505 -16.73 -24.35 -4.15
C PHE A 505 -17.56 -25.31 -3.30
N TYR A 506 -18.18 -24.77 -2.26
CA TYR A 506 -19.05 -25.53 -1.37
C TYR A 506 -20.48 -25.03 -1.48
N ARG A 507 -21.40 -25.95 -1.71
CA ARG A 507 -22.83 -25.72 -1.61
C ARG A 507 -23.26 -25.86 -0.14
N THR A 508 -24.03 -24.90 0.36
CA THR A 508 -24.69 -25.00 1.67
C THR A 508 -25.94 -25.90 1.59
N PRO A 509 -26.51 -26.34 2.72
CA PRO A 509 -27.72 -27.18 2.73
C PRO A 509 -28.93 -26.52 2.07
N ASP A 510 -29.05 -25.20 2.15
CA ASP A 510 -30.23 -24.43 1.71
C ASP A 510 -30.23 -24.15 0.19
N ALA A 511 -29.08 -24.32 -0.47
CA ALA A 511 -28.94 -24.08 -1.91
C ALA A 511 -29.61 -25.20 -2.76
N ASP A 512 -30.30 -24.81 -3.85
CA ASP A 512 -30.81 -25.76 -4.84
C ASP A 512 -29.66 -26.44 -5.60
N PRO A 513 -29.48 -27.77 -5.45
CA PRO A 513 -28.41 -28.50 -6.15
C PRO A 513 -28.47 -28.37 -7.68
N ALA A 514 -29.67 -28.34 -8.26
CA ALA A 514 -29.84 -28.26 -9.70
C ALA A 514 -29.47 -26.85 -10.24
N GLU A 515 -29.77 -25.80 -9.49
CA GLU A 515 -29.37 -24.44 -9.86
C GLU A 515 -27.86 -24.26 -9.77
N VAL A 516 -27.24 -24.74 -8.70
CA VAL A 516 -25.78 -24.72 -8.53
C VAL A 516 -25.10 -25.45 -9.69
N THR A 517 -25.55 -26.63 -10.03
CA THR A 517 -24.98 -27.43 -11.15
C THR A 517 -25.10 -26.66 -12.47
N ARG A 518 -26.29 -26.14 -12.78
CA ARG A 518 -26.51 -25.35 -14.02
C ARG A 518 -25.60 -24.12 -14.07
N ALA A 519 -25.42 -23.41 -12.95
CA ALA A 519 -24.53 -22.23 -12.89
C ALA A 519 -23.06 -22.61 -13.13
N LEU A 520 -22.58 -23.70 -12.53
CA LEU A 520 -21.21 -24.19 -12.73
C LEU A 520 -20.96 -24.67 -14.15
N GLU A 521 -21.90 -25.44 -14.75
CA GLU A 521 -21.82 -25.91 -16.13
C GLU A 521 -21.85 -24.75 -17.14
N ALA A 522 -22.64 -23.71 -16.89
CA ALA A 522 -22.68 -22.51 -17.73
C ALA A 522 -21.40 -21.69 -17.60
N PHE A 523 -20.79 -21.68 -16.43
CA PHE A 523 -19.59 -20.88 -16.14
C PHE A 523 -18.32 -21.53 -16.71
N ALA A 524 -18.15 -22.86 -16.56
CA ALA A 524 -16.92 -23.58 -16.91
C ALA A 524 -16.39 -23.28 -18.33
N PRO A 525 -17.21 -23.30 -19.42
CA PRO A 525 -16.71 -23.04 -20.78
C PRO A 525 -16.31 -21.56 -21.02
N THR A 526 -16.61 -20.64 -20.10
CA THR A 526 -16.29 -19.21 -20.22
C THR A 526 -14.97 -18.81 -19.58
N LEU A 527 -14.28 -19.77 -18.96
CA LEU A 527 -13.02 -19.53 -18.25
C LEU A 527 -11.87 -19.22 -19.22
N PRO A 528 -10.94 -18.36 -18.81
CA PRO A 528 -9.78 -18.02 -19.63
C PRO A 528 -8.78 -19.19 -19.73
N PRO A 529 -7.84 -19.15 -20.69
CA PRO A 529 -6.80 -20.18 -20.82
C PRO A 529 -6.02 -20.40 -19.51
N ASN A 530 -5.64 -21.67 -19.26
CA ASN A 530 -4.94 -22.14 -18.06
C ASN A 530 -5.75 -22.01 -16.75
N VAL A 531 -7.06 -21.92 -16.85
CA VAL A 531 -8.01 -22.03 -15.73
C VAL A 531 -8.96 -23.17 -16.02
N ALA A 532 -9.14 -24.05 -15.05
CA ALA A 532 -10.06 -25.17 -15.14
C ALA A 532 -11.02 -25.18 -13.95
N LEU A 533 -12.24 -25.64 -14.19
CA LEU A 533 -13.23 -25.89 -13.15
C LEU A 533 -13.59 -27.38 -13.17
N ASP A 534 -13.16 -28.09 -12.15
CA ASP A 534 -13.51 -29.49 -11.96
C ASP A 534 -14.84 -29.56 -11.19
N ILE A 535 -15.93 -29.92 -11.89
CA ILE A 535 -17.25 -30.11 -11.28
C ILE A 535 -17.30 -31.54 -10.75
N LEU A 536 -17.53 -31.65 -9.44
CA LEU A 536 -17.55 -32.93 -8.73
C LEU A 536 -18.94 -33.56 -8.89
N SER A 537 -19.03 -34.66 -9.66
CA SER A 537 -20.26 -35.46 -9.74
C SER A 537 -20.56 -36.09 -8.38
N ARG A 538 -21.77 -35.93 -7.86
CA ARG A 538 -22.35 -36.79 -6.84
C ARG A 538 -23.43 -37.65 -7.39
#